data_8d2b8f6e43f23f9d8b6ae53f61817906
#
_entry.id   8d2b8f6e43f23f9d8b6ae53f61817906
#
_cell.length_a   1.000
_cell.length_b   1.000
_cell.length_c   1.000
_cell.angle_alpha   90.00
_cell.angle_beta   90.00
_cell.angle_gamma   90.00
#
_symmetry.space_group_name_H-M   'P 1'
#
loop_
_entity.id
_entity.type
_entity.pdbx_description
1 polymer ?
#
loop_
_entity_poly.entity_id
_entity_poly.type
_entity_poly.pdbx_seq_one_letter_code
_entity_poly.pdbx_strand_id
1 'polypeptide(L)'
;MLFVSGTSPFKSITHDVYEFFTSFYQIESDVEVFHTDLSDDNALGFTEVNGDEQFVQVDNNLDEKEFVTTLLHELVHVVQNEQGIESDIVREDQAYYMEGILYDRWCSSIN
;
A
#
# COMPACT_ATOMS: atom_id res chain seq x y z
N MET A 1 -7.92 10.91 3.58
CA MET A 1 -9.12 10.18 3.11
C MET A 1 -8.69 9.14 2.08
N LEU A 2 -9.30 7.97 2.12
CA LEU A 2 -9.01 6.88 1.19
C LEU A 2 -10.05 6.82 0.08
N PHE A 3 -9.58 6.72 -1.17
CA PHE A 3 -10.42 6.44 -2.33
C PHE A 3 -9.96 5.12 -2.94
N VAL A 4 -10.89 4.23 -3.26
CA VAL A 4 -10.59 2.92 -3.86
C VAL A 4 -11.25 2.86 -5.23
N SER A 5 -10.45 2.58 -6.25
CA SER A 5 -10.90 2.58 -7.65
C SER A 5 -10.35 1.36 -8.40
N GLY A 6 -10.81 1.19 -9.65
CA GLY A 6 -10.41 0.08 -10.49
C GLY A 6 -11.20 -1.18 -10.22
N THR A 7 -10.64 -2.32 -10.63
CA THR A 7 -11.31 -3.63 -10.56
C THR A 7 -10.44 -4.64 -9.83
N SER A 8 -10.97 -5.22 -8.75
CA SER A 8 -10.29 -6.25 -7.97
C SER A 8 -11.29 -6.96 -7.07
N PRO A 9 -11.09 -8.27 -6.78
CA PRO A 9 -11.88 -8.95 -5.76
C PRO A 9 -11.58 -8.46 -4.34
N PHE A 10 -10.52 -7.64 -4.16
CA PHE A 10 -10.02 -7.22 -2.85
C PHE A 10 -10.32 -5.75 -2.52
N LYS A 11 -11.30 -5.13 -3.18
CA LYS A 11 -11.61 -3.72 -2.93
C LYS A 11 -12.09 -3.47 -1.49
N SER A 12 -12.92 -4.37 -0.94
CA SER A 12 -13.37 -4.23 0.45
C SER A 12 -12.23 -4.46 1.44
N ILE A 13 -11.34 -5.41 1.17
CA ILE A 13 -10.16 -5.67 1.99
C ILE A 13 -9.23 -4.46 1.98
N THR A 14 -9.17 -3.72 0.88
CA THR A 14 -8.35 -2.50 0.80
C THR A 14 -8.72 -1.51 1.91
N HIS A 15 -10.02 -1.30 2.14
CA HIS A 15 -10.48 -0.42 3.23
C HIS A 15 -10.02 -0.94 4.60
N ASP A 16 -10.13 -2.25 4.83
CA ASP A 16 -9.77 -2.86 6.10
C ASP A 16 -8.26 -2.76 6.34
N VAL A 17 -7.45 -3.02 5.31
CA VAL A 17 -5.98 -2.92 5.41
C VAL A 17 -5.56 -1.49 5.68
N TYR A 18 -6.15 -0.52 4.97
CA TYR A 18 -5.85 0.90 5.19
C TYR A 18 -6.19 1.32 6.61
N GLU A 19 -7.35 0.94 7.12
CA GLU A 19 -7.76 1.24 8.49
C GLU A 19 -6.80 0.61 9.50
N PHE A 20 -6.40 -0.64 9.28
CA PHE A 20 -5.40 -1.32 10.09
C PHE A 20 -4.07 -0.56 10.08
N PHE A 21 -3.58 -0.20 8.89
CA PHE A 21 -2.31 0.51 8.73
C PHE A 21 -2.33 1.86 9.44
N THR A 22 -3.42 2.62 9.30
CA THR A 22 -3.53 3.94 9.91
C THR A 22 -3.73 3.91 11.42
N SER A 23 -3.94 2.74 12.00
CA SER A 23 -3.89 2.58 13.46
C SER A 23 -2.46 2.64 14.00
N PHE A 24 -1.45 2.41 13.14
CA PHE A 24 -0.03 2.47 13.52
C PHE A 24 0.69 3.71 12.97
N TYR A 25 0.27 4.20 11.80
CA TYR A 25 0.92 5.30 11.10
C TYR A 25 -0.12 6.35 10.73
N GLN A 26 0.20 7.60 11.01
CA GLN A 26 -0.66 8.70 10.59
C GLN A 26 -0.40 9.01 9.12
N ILE A 27 -1.46 9.07 8.31
CA ILE A 27 -1.40 9.50 6.92
C ILE A 27 -2.27 10.75 6.79
N GLU A 28 -1.66 11.86 6.36
CA GLU A 28 -2.36 13.14 6.21
C GLU A 28 -2.80 13.39 4.76
N SER A 29 -2.12 12.78 3.80
CA SER A 29 -2.48 12.91 2.38
C SER A 29 -3.79 12.19 2.08
N ASP A 30 -4.50 12.68 1.07
CA ASP A 30 -5.53 11.88 0.44
C ASP A 30 -4.84 10.79 -0.39
N VAL A 31 -5.31 9.54 -0.24
CA VAL A 31 -4.70 8.39 -0.93
C VAL A 31 -5.76 7.74 -1.81
N GLU A 32 -5.43 7.57 -3.09
CA GLU A 32 -6.22 6.74 -3.98
C GLU A 32 -5.49 5.42 -4.20
N VAL A 33 -6.17 4.29 -3.97
CA VAL A 33 -5.66 2.96 -4.30
C VAL A 33 -6.40 2.49 -5.54
N PHE A 34 -5.65 2.37 -6.64
CA PHE A 34 -6.18 1.97 -7.94
C PHE A 34 -5.78 0.53 -8.24
N HIS A 35 -6.79 -0.32 -8.41
CA HIS A 35 -6.61 -1.73 -8.74
C HIS A 35 -6.62 -1.90 -10.25
N THR A 36 -5.49 -2.29 -10.82
CA THR A 36 -5.32 -2.41 -12.26
C THR A 36 -4.36 -3.55 -12.59
N ASP A 37 -4.36 -3.96 -13.85
CA ASP A 37 -3.42 -4.98 -14.34
C ASP A 37 -2.06 -4.34 -14.57
N LEU A 38 -1.07 -4.74 -13.77
CA LEU A 38 0.32 -4.27 -13.88
C LEU A 38 1.24 -5.31 -14.50
N SER A 39 0.69 -6.35 -15.13
CA SER A 39 1.51 -7.44 -15.68
C SER A 39 2.51 -6.95 -16.74
N ASP A 40 2.15 -5.94 -17.54
CA ASP A 40 3.03 -5.36 -18.54
C ASP A 40 4.12 -4.46 -17.94
N ASP A 41 3.95 -4.02 -16.71
CA ASP A 41 4.90 -3.13 -16.03
C ASP A 41 5.94 -3.89 -15.22
N ASN A 42 5.80 -5.21 -15.14
CA ASN A 42 6.69 -6.08 -14.38
C ASN A 42 6.85 -5.65 -12.92
N ALA A 43 5.75 -5.18 -12.32
CA ALA A 43 5.71 -4.70 -10.94
C ALA A 43 4.39 -5.12 -10.29
N LEU A 44 4.39 -5.19 -8.96
CA LEU A 44 3.20 -5.53 -8.19
C LEU A 44 2.45 -4.28 -7.71
N GLY A 45 3.16 -3.16 -7.56
CA GLY A 45 2.55 -1.91 -7.14
C GLY A 45 3.47 -0.72 -7.37
N PHE A 46 2.89 0.48 -7.30
CA PHE A 46 3.57 1.76 -7.42
C PHE A 46 2.93 2.77 -6.49
N THR A 47 3.72 3.74 -6.04
CA THR A 47 3.23 4.89 -5.28
C THR A 47 3.80 6.17 -5.87
N GLU A 48 2.92 7.14 -6.16
CA GLU A 48 3.30 8.44 -6.73
C GLU A 48 2.67 9.57 -5.92
N VAL A 49 3.43 10.66 -5.76
CA VAL A 49 2.93 11.88 -5.14
C VAL A 49 2.38 12.80 -6.22
N ASN A 50 1.21 13.36 -5.98
CA ASN A 50 0.56 14.30 -6.89
C ASN A 50 -0.04 15.44 -6.06
N GLY A 51 0.78 16.47 -5.77
CA GLY A 51 0.38 17.57 -4.89
C GLY A 51 0.12 17.09 -3.47
N ASP A 52 -1.09 17.35 -2.97
CA ASP A 52 -1.52 16.91 -1.64
C ASP A 52 -2.09 15.49 -1.63
N GLU A 53 -2.11 14.83 -2.78
CA GLU A 53 -2.64 13.49 -2.94
C GLU A 53 -1.52 12.51 -3.23
N GLN A 54 -1.74 11.24 -2.89
CA GLN A 54 -0.85 10.16 -3.28
C GLN A 54 -1.65 9.09 -4.02
N PHE A 55 -1.08 8.59 -5.09
CA PHE A 55 -1.71 7.61 -5.97
C PHE A 55 -0.96 6.30 -5.84
N VAL A 56 -1.67 5.27 -5.36
CA VAL A 56 -1.14 3.92 -5.20
C VAL A 56 -1.79 3.02 -6.23
N GLN A 57 -0.99 2.32 -7.02
CA GLN A 57 -1.48 1.30 -7.94
C GLN A 57 -1.09 -0.07 -7.39
N VAL A 58 -2.01 -1.02 -7.43
CA VAL A 58 -1.76 -2.40 -7.02
C VAL A 58 -2.26 -3.34 -8.11
N ASP A 59 -1.43 -4.33 -8.45
CA ASP A 59 -1.79 -5.33 -9.45
C ASP A 59 -3.04 -6.09 -9.01
N ASN A 60 -3.99 -6.29 -9.93
CA ASN A 60 -5.23 -6.97 -9.64
C ASN A 60 -5.21 -8.48 -9.95
N ASN A 61 -4.03 -9.03 -10.27
CA ASN A 61 -3.84 -10.45 -10.55
C ASN A 61 -3.23 -11.22 -9.38
N LEU A 62 -3.09 -10.60 -8.22
CA LEU A 62 -2.45 -11.19 -7.05
C LEU A 62 -3.44 -12.05 -6.25
N ASP A 63 -2.91 -13.04 -5.51
CA ASP A 63 -3.72 -13.69 -4.47
C ASP A 63 -3.85 -12.76 -3.26
N GLU A 64 -4.66 -13.16 -2.28
CA GLU A 64 -4.96 -12.28 -1.14
C GLU A 64 -3.72 -11.93 -0.33
N LYS A 65 -2.84 -12.91 -0.06
CA LYS A 65 -1.61 -12.67 0.70
C LYS A 65 -0.70 -11.69 -0.02
N GLU A 66 -0.47 -11.92 -1.31
CA GLU A 66 0.37 -11.04 -2.12
C GLU A 66 -0.24 -9.64 -2.20
N PHE A 67 -1.56 -9.55 -2.33
CA PHE A 67 -2.25 -8.27 -2.39
C PHE A 67 -2.05 -7.48 -1.09
N VAL A 68 -2.34 -8.10 0.06
CA VAL A 68 -2.22 -7.42 1.36
C VAL A 68 -0.77 -6.99 1.59
N THR A 69 0.19 -7.87 1.33
CA THR A 69 1.61 -7.58 1.49
C THR A 69 2.04 -6.42 0.60
N THR A 70 1.63 -6.42 -0.67
CA THR A 70 1.96 -5.36 -1.62
C THR A 70 1.33 -4.03 -1.20
N LEU A 71 0.06 -4.04 -0.81
CA LEU A 71 -0.59 -2.82 -0.36
C LEU A 71 0.11 -2.23 0.87
N LEU A 72 0.46 -3.07 1.85
CA LEU A 72 1.21 -2.60 3.03
C LEU A 72 2.55 -2.01 2.64
N HIS A 73 3.27 -2.63 1.69
CA HIS A 73 4.54 -2.11 1.17
C HIS A 73 4.35 -0.72 0.57
N GLU A 74 3.32 -0.54 -0.26
CA GLU A 74 3.06 0.76 -0.89
C GLU A 74 2.60 1.81 0.13
N LEU A 75 1.84 1.42 1.15
CA LEU A 75 1.44 2.35 2.21
C LEU A 75 2.64 2.82 3.04
N VAL A 76 3.67 1.98 3.22
CA VAL A 76 4.92 2.44 3.82
C VAL A 76 5.54 3.55 2.96
N HIS A 77 5.54 3.40 1.63
CA HIS A 77 6.02 4.47 0.74
C HIS A 77 5.20 5.75 0.87
N VAL A 78 3.88 5.65 1.08
CA VAL A 78 3.04 6.84 1.34
C VAL A 78 3.55 7.60 2.56
N VAL A 79 3.82 6.91 3.66
CA VAL A 79 4.35 7.53 4.88
C VAL A 79 5.73 8.13 4.63
N GLN A 80 6.60 7.40 3.92
CA GLN A 80 7.95 7.89 3.60
C GLN A 80 7.90 9.18 2.76
N ASN A 81 6.96 9.25 1.81
CA ASN A 81 6.77 10.46 1.01
C ASN A 81 6.39 11.65 1.88
N GLU A 82 5.53 11.44 2.87
CA GLU A 82 5.14 12.49 3.82
C GLU A 82 6.30 12.90 4.71
N GLN A 83 7.19 11.96 5.07
CA GLN A 83 8.36 12.22 5.90
C GLN A 83 9.54 12.80 5.13
N GLY A 84 9.45 12.85 3.80
CA GLY A 84 10.52 13.39 2.97
C GLY A 84 11.76 12.49 2.85
N ILE A 85 11.60 11.18 3.03
CA ILE A 85 12.69 10.22 2.86
C ILE A 85 12.95 10.02 1.37
N GLU A 86 14.12 10.42 0.88
CA GLU A 86 14.44 10.43 -0.55
C GLU A 86 15.34 9.28 -1.01
N SER A 87 16.12 8.67 -0.11
CA SER A 87 17.03 7.58 -0.49
C SER A 87 16.27 6.33 -0.91
N ASP A 88 16.40 5.92 -2.17
CA ASP A 88 15.73 4.73 -2.69
C ASP A 88 16.12 3.47 -1.93
N ILE A 89 17.38 3.34 -1.54
CA ILE A 89 17.85 2.17 -0.79
C ILE A 89 17.16 2.10 0.57
N VAL A 90 17.13 3.22 1.31
CA VAL A 90 16.48 3.28 2.62
C VAL A 90 14.98 3.01 2.49
N ARG A 91 14.35 3.59 1.48
CA ARG A 91 12.91 3.44 1.25
C ARG A 91 12.54 1.98 1.01
N GLU A 92 13.25 1.31 0.12
CA GLU A 92 12.96 -0.09 -0.22
C GLU A 92 13.31 -1.03 0.93
N ASP A 93 14.46 -0.85 1.58
CA ASP A 93 14.85 -1.68 2.71
C ASP A 93 13.81 -1.60 3.83
N GLN A 94 13.36 -0.39 4.17
CA GLN A 94 12.35 -0.20 5.20
C GLN A 94 11.00 -0.81 4.79
N ALA A 95 10.58 -0.61 3.54
CA ALA A 95 9.30 -1.14 3.05
C ALA A 95 9.30 -2.67 3.06
N TYR A 96 10.36 -3.32 2.59
CA TYR A 96 10.47 -4.76 2.63
C TYR A 96 10.50 -5.31 4.05
N TYR A 97 11.21 -4.64 4.94
CA TYR A 97 11.26 -5.04 6.35
C TYR A 97 9.87 -4.92 7.00
N MET A 98 9.20 -3.81 6.78
CA MET A 98 7.92 -3.54 7.44
C MET A 98 6.77 -4.36 6.87
N GLU A 99 6.78 -4.68 5.56
CA GLU A 99 5.66 -5.42 4.98
C GLU A 99 5.44 -6.79 5.64
N GLY A 100 6.53 -7.49 5.96
CA GLY A 100 6.43 -8.79 6.63
C GLY A 100 5.88 -8.68 8.05
N ILE A 101 6.40 -7.71 8.80
CA ILE A 101 5.94 -7.46 10.18
C ILE A 101 4.47 -7.07 10.19
N LEU A 102 4.08 -6.15 9.30
CA LEU A 102 2.71 -5.68 9.22
C LEU A 102 1.75 -6.77 8.74
N TYR A 103 2.19 -7.59 7.79
CA TYR A 103 1.36 -8.71 7.34
C TYR A 103 1.08 -9.69 8.47
N ASP A 104 2.10 -10.04 9.25
CA ASP A 104 1.93 -10.94 10.40
C ASP A 104 0.95 -10.37 11.43
N ARG A 105 1.04 -9.07 11.69
CA ARG A 105 0.10 -8.39 12.59
C ARG A 105 -1.30 -8.33 12.02
N TRP A 106 -1.41 -8.11 10.71
CA TRP A 106 -2.70 -8.14 10.02
C TRP A 106 -3.39 -9.49 10.20
N CYS A 107 -2.66 -10.59 9.95
CA CYS A 107 -3.19 -11.93 10.12
C CYS A 107 -3.65 -12.20 11.55
N SER A 108 -2.92 -11.70 12.54
CA SER A 108 -3.28 -11.85 13.95
C SER A 108 -4.51 -11.02 14.33
N SER A 109 -4.72 -9.89 13.68
CA SER A 109 -5.82 -8.97 14.01
C SER A 109 -7.17 -9.47 13.52
N ILE A 110 -7.19 -10.30 12.47
CA ILE A 110 -8.42 -10.80 11.85
C ILE A 110 -8.81 -12.21 12.31
N ASN A 111 -8.01 -12.84 13.17
CA ASN A 111 -8.28 -14.18 13.70
C ASN A 111 -8.93 -14.13 15.08
#